data_2e5211e1cb0da13660ed1c879ac50fe8
#
_entry.id   2e5211e1cb0da13660ed1c879ac50fe8
#
_cell.length_a   1.000
_cell.length_b   1.000
_cell.length_c   1.000
_cell.angle_alpha   90.00
_cell.angle_beta   90.00
_cell.angle_gamma   90.00
#
_symmetry.space_group_name_H-M   'P 1'
#
loop_
_entity.id
_entity.type
_entity.pdbx_description
1 polymer ?
#
loop_
_entity_poly.entity_id
_entity_poly.type
_entity_poly.pdbx_seq_one_letter_code
_entity_poly.pdbx_strand_id
1 'polypeptide(L)'
;YDLYMLVDSQSDLPVSPHFSCASKHDSHGFLHTFFRMRSFLPDYTVSKVLLDSAHDAMPYYQYFQRENITPFIDLNGKGGRPPVYKNDFTIDEDGVPVCPSGHRMRRDGVEVAKDRMKFRCPKISRKNGCISCTCETPCSDAKYGRTVHLVMKDNPRLFNNPPRSSKEWKMEYNA
;
A
#
# COMPACT_ATOMS: atom_id res chain seq x y z
N TYR A 1 0.18 -11.97 29.36
CA TYR A 1 0.04 -12.88 28.22
C TYR A 1 -0.92 -12.25 27.21
N ASP A 2 -0.56 -12.36 25.91
CA ASP A 2 -1.41 -11.91 24.80
C ASP A 2 -1.97 -13.12 24.07
N LEU A 3 -3.23 -13.01 23.65
CA LEU A 3 -3.88 -13.99 22.80
C LEU A 3 -3.97 -13.43 21.37
N TYR A 4 -3.35 -14.12 20.46
CA TYR A 4 -3.51 -13.90 19.02
C TYR A 4 -4.50 -14.90 18.46
N MET A 5 -5.46 -14.43 17.69
CA MET A 5 -6.50 -15.27 17.10
C MET A 5 -6.62 -14.96 15.62
N LEU A 6 -6.44 -15.98 14.77
CA LEU A 6 -6.88 -15.88 13.39
C LEU A 6 -8.35 -16.27 13.31
N VAL A 7 -9.12 -15.44 12.63
CA VAL A 7 -10.55 -15.64 12.40
C VAL A 7 -10.78 -15.65 10.89
N ASP A 8 -11.60 -16.56 10.42
CA ASP A 8 -12.08 -16.54 9.04
C ASP A 8 -13.15 -15.46 8.90
N SER A 9 -12.88 -14.43 8.07
CA SER A 9 -13.76 -13.26 7.91
C SER A 9 -15.09 -13.56 7.20
N GLN A 10 -15.25 -14.73 6.60
CA GLN A 10 -16.52 -15.12 5.97
C GLN A 10 -17.47 -15.85 6.93
N SER A 11 -16.92 -16.64 7.82
CA SER A 11 -17.71 -17.46 8.76
C SER A 11 -17.66 -16.98 10.21
N ASP A 12 -16.81 -16.00 10.52
CA ASP A 12 -16.50 -15.53 11.88
C ASP A 12 -15.96 -16.63 12.81
N LEU A 13 -15.51 -17.75 12.25
CA LEU A 13 -14.98 -18.85 13.02
C LEU A 13 -13.50 -18.66 13.37
N PRO A 14 -13.13 -18.93 14.63
CA PRO A 14 -11.72 -18.95 15.03
C PRO A 14 -10.99 -20.12 14.36
N VAL A 15 -9.90 -19.79 13.66
CA VAL A 15 -9.13 -20.78 12.88
C VAL A 15 -7.89 -21.24 13.65
N SER A 16 -7.16 -20.31 14.26
CA SER A 16 -5.92 -20.64 14.98
C SER A 16 -5.64 -19.68 16.13
N PRO A 17 -5.58 -20.16 17.38
CA PRO A 17 -5.16 -19.36 18.53
C PRO A 17 -3.65 -19.51 18.76
N HIS A 18 -3.03 -18.44 19.30
CA HIS A 18 -1.66 -18.45 19.80
C HIS A 18 -1.54 -17.60 21.06
N PHE A 19 -0.95 -18.17 22.12
CA PHE A 19 -0.65 -17.43 23.34
C PHE A 19 0.83 -17.05 23.37
N SER A 20 1.14 -15.82 23.71
CA SER A 20 2.50 -15.29 23.82
C SER A 20 2.69 -14.47 25.08
N CYS A 21 3.95 -14.19 25.41
CA CYS A 21 4.28 -13.23 26.46
C CYS A 21 3.92 -11.81 25.95
N ALA A 22 3.28 -11.01 26.81
CA ALA A 22 2.87 -9.62 26.49
C ALA A 22 4.04 -8.66 26.17
N SER A 23 5.27 -9.10 26.32
CA SER A 23 6.48 -8.33 25.97
C SER A 23 6.87 -8.40 24.49
N LYS A 24 6.21 -9.22 23.69
CA LYS A 24 6.49 -9.33 22.26
C LYS A 24 5.59 -8.41 21.45
N HIS A 25 6.15 -7.82 20.40
CA HIS A 25 5.40 -6.99 19.48
C HIS A 25 4.38 -7.84 18.68
N ASP A 26 3.18 -7.31 18.47
CA ASP A 26 2.05 -8.01 17.82
C ASP A 26 2.40 -8.65 16.47
N SER A 27 3.28 -8.01 15.71
CA SER A 27 3.77 -8.55 14.46
C SER A 27 4.36 -9.96 14.58
N HIS A 28 5.05 -10.28 15.67
CA HIS A 28 5.60 -11.63 15.88
C HIS A 28 4.51 -12.68 16.14
N GLY A 29 3.47 -12.30 16.89
CA GLY A 29 2.37 -13.18 17.22
C GLY A 29 1.60 -13.64 15.97
N PHE A 30 1.33 -12.73 15.05
CA PHE A 30 0.65 -13.03 13.79
C PHE A 30 1.39 -14.11 12.98
N LEU A 31 2.68 -13.97 12.73
CA LEU A 31 3.44 -14.92 11.91
C LEU A 31 3.41 -16.32 12.49
N HIS A 32 3.59 -16.46 13.82
CA HIS A 32 3.50 -17.76 14.49
C HIS A 32 2.12 -18.39 14.31
N THR A 33 1.07 -17.61 14.50
CA THR A 33 -0.31 -18.08 14.36
C THR A 33 -0.62 -18.47 12.92
N PHE A 34 -0.17 -17.68 11.96
CA PHE A 34 -0.39 -17.90 10.54
C PHE A 34 0.32 -19.15 10.01
N PHE A 35 1.60 -19.33 10.33
CA PHE A 35 2.34 -20.52 9.90
C PHE A 35 1.82 -21.81 10.59
N ARG A 36 1.44 -21.68 11.85
CA ARG A 36 0.80 -22.80 12.56
C ARG A 36 -0.52 -23.19 11.90
N MET A 37 -1.38 -22.25 11.57
CA MET A 37 -2.60 -22.51 10.81
C MET A 37 -2.30 -23.28 9.52
N ARG A 38 -1.35 -22.80 8.71
CA ARG A 38 -0.97 -23.48 7.46
C ARG A 38 -0.45 -24.88 7.65
N SER A 39 0.17 -25.20 8.80
CA SER A 39 0.64 -26.55 9.10
C SER A 39 -0.48 -27.51 9.49
N PHE A 40 -1.53 -27.01 10.13
CA PHE A 40 -2.69 -27.84 10.54
C PHE A 40 -3.78 -27.93 9.46
N LEU A 41 -3.88 -26.91 8.63
CA LEU A 41 -4.89 -26.79 7.58
C LEU A 41 -4.18 -26.57 6.22
N PRO A 42 -3.43 -27.57 5.72
CA PRO A 42 -2.61 -27.41 4.52
C PRO A 42 -3.46 -27.12 3.26
N ASP A 43 -4.69 -27.59 3.21
CA ASP A 43 -5.62 -27.41 2.10
C ASP A 43 -6.42 -26.09 2.19
N TYR A 44 -6.25 -25.35 3.30
CA TYR A 44 -6.95 -24.07 3.48
C TYR A 44 -6.26 -22.96 2.70
N THR A 45 -6.94 -22.45 1.68
CA THR A 45 -6.41 -21.40 0.82
C THR A 45 -6.75 -20.02 1.37
N VAL A 46 -5.71 -19.25 1.73
CA VAL A 46 -5.86 -17.86 2.12
C VAL A 46 -5.66 -16.96 0.91
N SER A 47 -6.69 -16.23 0.51
CA SER A 47 -6.63 -15.27 -0.60
C SER A 47 -6.42 -13.82 -0.14
N LYS A 48 -6.87 -13.50 1.08
CA LYS A 48 -6.80 -12.16 1.68
C LYS A 48 -6.38 -12.26 3.14
N VAL A 49 -5.74 -11.22 3.65
CA VAL A 49 -5.47 -11.02 5.09
C VAL A 49 -5.82 -9.60 5.48
N LEU A 50 -6.51 -9.44 6.61
CA LEU A 50 -6.87 -8.16 7.20
C LEU A 50 -6.07 -8.00 8.49
N LEU A 51 -5.23 -6.97 8.56
CA LEU A 51 -4.36 -6.71 9.70
C LEU A 51 -4.37 -5.22 10.05
N ASP A 52 -4.26 -4.94 11.32
CA ASP A 52 -4.15 -3.56 11.80
C ASP A 52 -2.79 -2.93 11.46
N SER A 53 -2.66 -1.65 11.77
CA SER A 53 -1.44 -0.87 11.49
C SER A 53 -0.21 -1.31 12.28
N ALA A 54 -0.32 -2.15 13.31
CA ALA A 54 0.83 -2.72 14.01
C ALA A 54 1.62 -3.69 13.13
N HIS A 55 0.98 -4.22 12.09
CA HIS A 55 1.56 -5.14 11.11
C HIS A 55 2.07 -4.43 9.85
N ASP A 56 2.04 -3.09 9.79
CA ASP A 56 2.48 -2.31 8.64
C ASP A 56 4.02 -2.30 8.51
N ALA A 57 4.57 -3.41 8.03
CA ALA A 57 6.00 -3.56 7.79
C ALA A 57 6.27 -4.22 6.43
N MET A 58 7.29 -3.72 5.71
CA MET A 58 7.66 -4.18 4.37
C MET A 58 7.76 -5.71 4.22
N PRO A 59 8.33 -6.48 5.16
CA PRO A 59 8.42 -7.93 5.04
C PRO A 59 7.08 -8.64 4.89
N TYR A 60 6.01 -8.11 5.51
CA TYR A 60 4.66 -8.67 5.36
C TYR A 60 4.15 -8.55 3.94
N TYR A 61 4.24 -7.35 3.35
CA TYR A 61 3.80 -7.12 1.97
C TYR A 61 4.58 -7.98 0.97
N GLN A 62 5.91 -8.10 1.16
CA GLN A 62 6.75 -8.95 0.32
C GLN A 62 6.39 -10.42 0.45
N TYR A 63 6.10 -10.88 1.65
CA TYR A 63 5.68 -12.25 1.90
C TYR A 63 4.33 -12.54 1.24
N PHE A 64 3.32 -11.70 1.49
CA PHE A 64 1.99 -11.88 0.92
C PHE A 64 1.98 -11.78 -0.60
N GLN A 65 2.76 -10.86 -1.17
CA GLN A 65 2.92 -10.75 -2.62
C GLN A 65 3.48 -12.05 -3.24
N ARG A 66 4.49 -12.63 -2.60
CA ARG A 66 5.09 -13.91 -3.05
C ARG A 66 4.13 -15.08 -2.96
N GLU A 67 3.29 -15.09 -1.94
CA GLU A 67 2.27 -16.13 -1.73
C GLU A 67 0.96 -15.88 -2.49
N ASN A 68 0.86 -14.82 -3.28
CA ASN A 68 -0.37 -14.38 -3.96
C ASN A 68 -1.54 -14.08 -3.01
N ILE A 69 -1.25 -13.61 -1.81
CA ILE A 69 -2.23 -13.20 -0.80
C ILE A 69 -2.39 -11.68 -0.87
N THR A 70 -3.62 -11.19 -0.94
CA THR A 70 -3.90 -9.75 -0.95
C THR A 70 -3.92 -9.21 0.48
N PRO A 71 -2.97 -8.33 0.87
CA PRO A 71 -2.95 -7.75 2.20
C PRO A 71 -3.84 -6.51 2.30
N PHE A 72 -4.70 -6.49 3.31
CA PHE A 72 -5.45 -5.32 3.76
C PHE A 72 -4.86 -4.90 5.10
N ILE A 73 -3.83 -4.05 5.07
CA ILE A 73 -3.10 -3.58 6.24
C ILE A 73 -3.21 -2.06 6.28
N ASP A 74 -3.68 -1.51 7.39
CA ASP A 74 -3.72 -0.07 7.57
C ASP A 74 -2.30 0.49 7.75
N LEU A 75 -2.07 1.75 7.32
CA LEU A 75 -0.75 2.37 7.43
C LEU A 75 -0.47 2.83 8.86
N ASN A 76 0.69 2.47 9.36
CA ASN A 76 1.18 2.98 10.63
C ASN A 76 1.75 4.40 10.45
N GLY A 77 1.00 5.40 10.92
CA GLY A 77 1.43 6.81 10.89
C GLY A 77 2.71 7.11 11.69
N LYS A 78 3.12 6.22 12.61
CA LYS A 78 4.39 6.31 13.34
C LYS A 78 5.57 5.71 12.56
N GLY A 79 5.30 4.99 11.48
CA GLY A 79 6.30 4.27 10.66
C GLY A 79 7.22 5.17 9.82
N GLY A 80 7.31 6.44 10.14
CA GLY A 80 8.22 7.37 9.53
C GLY A 80 7.57 8.27 8.48
N ARG A 81 8.31 9.31 8.09
CA ARG A 81 7.90 10.21 7.00
C ARG A 81 7.82 9.43 5.70
N PRO A 82 6.86 9.78 4.81
CA PRO A 82 6.86 9.24 3.47
C PRO A 82 8.27 9.35 2.85
N PRO A 83 8.75 8.32 2.14
CA PRO A 83 10.08 8.37 1.56
C PRO A 83 10.20 9.60 0.65
N VAL A 84 11.19 10.45 0.93
CA VAL A 84 11.54 11.57 0.06
C VAL A 84 12.43 11.01 -1.04
N TYR A 85 11.93 11.02 -2.26
CA TYR A 85 12.72 10.61 -3.42
C TYR A 85 13.67 11.74 -3.83
N LYS A 86 14.82 11.40 -4.42
CA LYS A 86 15.86 12.34 -4.90
C LYS A 86 15.35 13.44 -5.86
N ASN A 87 14.09 13.37 -6.28
CA ASN A 87 13.48 14.22 -7.30
C ASN A 87 12.44 15.20 -6.72
N ASP A 88 12.59 15.63 -5.49
CA ASP A 88 11.75 16.67 -4.85
C ASP A 88 10.25 16.36 -4.84
N PHE A 89 9.84 15.13 -4.68
CA PHE A 89 8.46 14.76 -4.46
C PHE A 89 8.33 13.80 -3.27
N THR A 90 7.17 13.78 -2.67
CA THR A 90 6.78 12.82 -1.62
C THR A 90 5.78 11.82 -2.18
N ILE A 91 5.53 10.73 -1.46
CA ILE A 91 4.49 9.76 -1.80
C ILE A 91 3.48 9.75 -0.68
N ASP A 92 2.19 9.78 -1.04
CA ASP A 92 1.10 9.70 -0.07
C ASP A 92 0.79 8.23 0.33
N GLU A 93 -0.20 8.05 1.21
CA GLU A 93 -0.64 6.76 1.73
C GLU A 93 -1.15 5.77 0.66
N ASP A 94 -1.60 6.26 -0.48
CA ASP A 94 -2.05 5.46 -1.63
C ASP A 94 -0.92 5.17 -2.64
N GLY A 95 0.31 5.52 -2.33
CA GLY A 95 1.43 5.36 -3.25
C GLY A 95 1.44 6.37 -4.41
N VAL A 96 0.73 7.49 -4.29
CA VAL A 96 0.66 8.52 -5.31
C VAL A 96 1.66 9.63 -5.02
N PRO A 97 2.50 10.05 -6.00
CA PRO A 97 3.40 11.16 -5.82
C PRO A 97 2.68 12.48 -5.58
N VAL A 98 3.23 13.27 -4.66
CA VAL A 98 2.83 14.66 -4.40
C VAL A 98 3.97 15.54 -4.86
N CYS A 99 3.69 16.49 -5.76
CA CYS A 99 4.71 17.38 -6.33
C CYS A 99 5.20 18.42 -5.30
N PRO A 100 6.32 19.13 -5.57
CA PRO A 100 6.85 20.14 -4.67
C PRO A 100 5.85 21.25 -4.31
N SER A 101 4.90 21.55 -5.21
CA SER A 101 3.82 22.53 -4.96
C SER A 101 2.64 21.93 -4.18
N GLY A 102 2.78 20.78 -3.57
CA GLY A 102 1.74 20.16 -2.73
C GLY A 102 0.58 19.50 -3.48
N HIS A 103 0.67 19.33 -4.80
CA HIS A 103 -0.42 18.72 -5.57
C HIS A 103 -0.21 17.24 -5.78
N ARG A 104 -1.23 16.45 -5.42
CA ARG A 104 -1.29 15.02 -5.70
C ARG A 104 -1.31 14.78 -7.20
N MET A 105 -0.36 14.01 -7.71
CA MET A 105 -0.25 13.72 -9.15
C MET A 105 -1.34 12.73 -9.57
N ARG A 106 -1.76 12.79 -10.84
CA ARG A 106 -2.73 11.82 -11.35
C ARG A 106 -2.02 10.64 -12.00
N ARG A 107 -2.58 9.46 -11.85
CA ARG A 107 -2.15 8.25 -12.58
C ARG A 107 -2.37 8.45 -14.08
N ASP A 108 -1.35 8.12 -14.89
CA ASP A 108 -1.33 8.32 -16.35
C ASP A 108 -1.02 7.02 -17.11
N GLY A 109 -1.10 5.89 -16.44
CA GLY A 109 -0.93 4.57 -17.01
C GLY A 109 0.12 3.71 -16.32
N VAL A 110 0.23 2.47 -16.77
CA VAL A 110 1.18 1.47 -16.30
C VAL A 110 2.04 1.01 -17.47
N GLU A 111 3.36 1.00 -17.28
CA GLU A 111 4.31 0.38 -18.19
C GLU A 111 4.61 -1.04 -17.71
N VAL A 112 3.76 -1.99 -18.12
CA VAL A 112 3.82 -3.39 -17.63
C VAL A 112 5.20 -4.02 -17.83
N ALA A 113 5.81 -3.82 -18.99
CA ALA A 113 7.14 -4.37 -19.31
C ALA A 113 8.27 -3.89 -18.36
N LYS A 114 8.07 -2.78 -17.66
CA LYS A 114 9.04 -2.19 -16.73
C LYS A 114 8.54 -2.18 -15.28
N ASP A 115 7.40 -2.79 -15.02
CA ASP A 115 6.74 -2.78 -13.69
C ASP A 115 6.66 -1.37 -13.08
N ARG A 116 6.31 -0.37 -13.92
CA ARG A 116 6.27 1.03 -13.50
C ARG A 116 4.91 1.65 -13.68
N MET A 117 4.47 2.37 -12.66
CA MET A 117 3.31 3.25 -12.74
C MET A 117 3.76 4.66 -13.09
N LYS A 118 3.09 5.26 -14.07
CA LYS A 118 3.32 6.61 -14.53
C LYS A 118 2.35 7.58 -13.91
N PHE A 119 2.87 8.68 -13.43
CA PHE A 119 2.08 9.78 -12.86
C PHE A 119 2.39 11.08 -13.58
N ARG A 120 1.40 11.96 -13.68
CA ARG A 120 1.50 13.24 -14.35
C ARG A 120 0.96 14.38 -13.49
N CYS A 121 1.53 15.56 -13.65
CA CYS A 121 1.08 16.78 -12.99
C CYS A 121 -0.42 17.04 -13.25
N PRO A 122 -1.26 17.25 -12.20
CA PRO A 122 -2.69 17.51 -12.35
C PRO A 122 -3.00 18.92 -12.82
N LYS A 123 -2.06 19.85 -12.66
CA LYS A 123 -2.23 21.28 -12.96
C LYS A 123 -1.94 21.66 -14.41
N ILE A 124 -1.57 20.68 -15.24
CA ILE A 124 -1.44 20.93 -16.67
C ILE A 124 -2.82 21.05 -17.31
N SER A 125 -3.06 22.20 -17.91
CA SER A 125 -4.29 22.51 -18.63
C SER A 125 -4.03 22.61 -20.13
N ARG A 126 -4.99 22.14 -20.93
CA ARG A 126 -5.05 22.35 -22.37
C ARG A 126 -6.13 23.40 -22.66
N LYS A 127 -5.75 24.66 -22.79
CA LYS A 127 -6.65 25.71 -23.23
C LYS A 127 -6.19 26.21 -24.59
N ASN A 128 -7.09 26.29 -25.56
CA ASN A 128 -6.86 26.84 -26.89
C ASN A 128 -5.63 26.30 -27.62
N GLY A 129 -5.39 24.98 -27.48
CA GLY A 129 -4.23 24.33 -28.09
C GLY A 129 -2.90 24.53 -27.36
N CYS A 130 -2.83 25.36 -26.35
CA CYS A 130 -1.65 25.54 -25.51
C CYS A 130 -1.71 24.64 -24.28
N ILE A 131 -0.55 24.05 -23.93
CA ILE A 131 -0.37 23.29 -22.70
C ILE A 131 0.43 24.18 -21.75
N SER A 132 -0.16 24.53 -20.62
CA SER A 132 0.48 25.37 -19.61
C SER A 132 0.26 24.85 -18.20
N CYS A 133 1.24 25.08 -17.33
CA CYS A 133 1.12 24.85 -15.90
C CYS A 133 0.33 26.01 -15.27
N THR A 134 -0.60 25.70 -14.36
CA THR A 134 -1.39 26.68 -13.63
C THR A 134 -0.83 26.99 -12.23
N CYS A 135 0.36 26.45 -11.88
CA CYS A 135 1.04 26.77 -10.62
C CYS A 135 1.74 28.12 -10.72
N GLU A 136 1.76 28.90 -9.64
CA GLU A 136 2.51 30.16 -9.54
C GLU A 136 4.01 29.93 -9.78
N THR A 137 4.55 28.84 -9.25
CA THR A 137 5.93 28.43 -9.46
C THR A 137 5.96 27.06 -10.14
N PRO A 138 6.15 27.01 -11.46
CA PRO A 138 6.25 25.74 -12.19
C PRO A 138 7.43 24.89 -11.71
N CYS A 139 7.17 23.63 -11.42
CA CYS A 139 8.20 22.67 -10.98
C CYS A 139 8.87 21.90 -12.13
N SER A 140 8.55 22.22 -13.37
CA SER A 140 9.09 21.58 -14.58
C SER A 140 8.84 22.44 -15.81
N ASP A 141 9.84 22.52 -16.66
CA ASP A 141 9.77 23.22 -17.96
C ASP A 141 9.22 22.31 -19.08
N ALA A 142 8.89 21.05 -18.74
CA ALA A 142 8.36 20.12 -19.70
C ALA A 142 6.97 20.54 -20.20
N LYS A 143 6.79 20.54 -21.54
CA LYS A 143 5.52 20.90 -22.20
C LYS A 143 4.28 20.19 -21.63
N TYR A 144 4.43 18.96 -21.12
CA TYR A 144 3.35 18.18 -20.55
C TYR A 144 3.37 18.14 -19.02
N GLY A 145 4.16 19.04 -18.40
CA GLY A 145 4.38 19.09 -16.97
C GLY A 145 5.23 17.95 -16.43
N ARG A 146 5.40 17.95 -15.12
CA ARG A 146 6.21 16.93 -14.45
C ARG A 146 5.57 15.54 -14.61
N THR A 147 6.41 14.59 -14.98
CA THR A 147 6.05 13.17 -15.04
C THR A 147 6.96 12.38 -14.09
N VAL A 148 6.37 11.50 -13.30
CA VAL A 148 7.09 10.62 -12.36
C VAL A 148 6.76 9.16 -12.70
N HIS A 149 7.77 8.30 -12.67
CA HIS A 149 7.62 6.86 -12.81
C HIS A 149 8.06 6.19 -11.52
N LEU A 150 7.20 5.36 -10.93
CA LEU A 150 7.51 4.59 -9.74
C LEU A 150 7.48 3.10 -10.07
N VAL A 151 8.51 2.38 -9.65
CA VAL A 151 8.56 0.91 -9.76
C VAL A 151 7.66 0.32 -8.69
N MET A 152 6.65 -0.46 -9.10
CA MET A 152 5.60 -0.95 -8.19
C MET A 152 6.14 -1.99 -7.21
N LYS A 153 6.96 -2.94 -7.69
CA LYS A 153 7.54 -4.00 -6.86
C LYS A 153 8.47 -3.50 -5.75
N ASP A 154 9.06 -2.32 -5.94
CA ASP A 154 10.00 -1.78 -4.96
C ASP A 154 9.30 -1.26 -3.70
N ASN A 155 7.98 -1.04 -3.78
CA ASN A 155 7.23 -0.54 -2.63
C ASN A 155 5.80 -1.09 -2.56
N PRO A 156 5.62 -2.40 -2.36
CA PRO A 156 4.30 -3.03 -2.26
C PRO A 156 3.46 -2.50 -1.10
N ARG A 157 4.10 -1.92 -0.07
CA ARG A 157 3.42 -1.27 1.04
C ARG A 157 2.58 -0.07 0.60
N LEU A 158 3.09 0.73 -0.34
CA LEU A 158 2.39 1.93 -0.84
C LEU A 158 1.52 1.64 -2.06
N PHE A 159 1.88 0.64 -2.88
CA PHE A 159 1.11 0.23 -4.04
C PHE A 159 0.13 -0.90 -3.73
N ASN A 160 -0.73 -0.68 -2.74
CA ASN A 160 -1.78 -1.62 -2.40
C ASN A 160 -2.80 -1.74 -3.55
N ASN A 161 -3.27 -2.96 -3.78
CA ASN A 161 -4.35 -3.21 -4.73
C ASN A 161 -5.43 -4.08 -4.04
N PRO A 162 -6.64 -3.55 -3.82
CA PRO A 162 -7.11 -2.21 -4.18
C PRO A 162 -6.45 -1.07 -3.36
N PRO A 163 -6.44 0.19 -3.86
CA PRO A 163 -5.91 1.33 -3.12
C PRO A 163 -6.68 1.59 -1.81
N ARG A 164 -5.98 1.96 -0.74
CA ARG A 164 -6.59 2.20 0.60
C ARG A 164 -7.69 3.26 0.60
N SER A 165 -7.59 4.27 -0.27
CA SER A 165 -8.64 5.30 -0.42
C SER A 165 -9.89 4.81 -1.14
N SER A 166 -9.86 3.64 -1.78
CA SER A 166 -10.99 3.10 -2.54
C SER A 166 -12.13 2.62 -1.64
N LYS A 167 -13.36 2.62 -2.19
CA LYS A 167 -14.52 2.05 -1.50
C LYS A 167 -14.34 0.54 -1.28
N GLU A 168 -13.79 -0.14 -2.27
CA GLU A 168 -13.53 -1.57 -2.22
C GLU A 168 -12.62 -1.94 -1.03
N TRP A 169 -11.50 -1.24 -0.89
CA TRP A 169 -10.59 -1.48 0.24
C TRP A 169 -11.28 -1.26 1.60
N LYS A 170 -12.03 -0.16 1.72
CA LYS A 170 -12.73 0.18 2.96
C LYS A 170 -13.84 -0.82 3.31
N MET A 171 -14.53 -1.35 2.31
CA MET A 171 -15.55 -2.38 2.53
C MET A 171 -14.92 -3.68 3.03
N GLU A 172 -13.84 -4.13 2.40
CA GLU A 172 -13.13 -5.36 2.79
C GLU A 172 -12.47 -5.23 4.17
N TYR A 173 -11.90 -4.06 4.48
CA TYR A 173 -11.19 -3.84 5.73
C TYR A 173 -12.10 -3.68 6.95
N ASN A 174 -13.35 -3.21 6.76
CA ASN A 174 -14.33 -3.00 7.82
C ASN A 174 -15.39 -4.10 7.88
N ALA A 175 -15.28 -5.14 7.05
CA ALA A 175 -16.15 -6.30 7.12
C ALA A 175 -15.73 -7.19 8.29
#